data_954748c4c15d3c2d15d0ea34f11a3322
#
_entry.id   954748c4c15d3c2d15d0ea34f11a3322
#
_cell.length_a   1.000
_cell.length_b   1.000
_cell.length_c   1.000
_cell.angle_alpha   90.00
_cell.angle_beta   90.00
_cell.angle_gamma   90.00
#
_symmetry.space_group_name_H-M   'P 1'
#
loop_
_entity.id
_entity.type
_entity.pdbx_description
1 polymer ?
#
loop_
_entity_poly.entity_id
_entity_poly.type
_entity_poly.pdbx_seq_one_letter_code
_entity_poly.pdbx_strand_id
1 'polypeptide(L)'
;RFLVARGDYDKASQVLYDFTGIINVNLKIEEIRSTIDSEKRESLSDLRGAALGLKPIVWVGILLSVFQQFVGINVIFYYSTTLWRTVGFQESDALTITVITSVTNIAVTILAILLVDKVGRRPMLLAGSFFMTVSLGLMALAFSFANVSGGEVTLEAPWSPIALVAANLFVVAFGATWGPLVWVLLGEMFPNRIRAGALAVAAAAQWVANFFISTTFPTFSSISLTFAYGFYAVFALLSLLFVFFRVPETKGKELEEME
;
A
#
# COMPACT_ATOMS: atom_id res chain seq x y z
N ARG A 1 20.80 7.71 -21.70
CA ARG A 1 20.47 8.80 -20.76
C ARG A 1 21.65 9.13 -19.83
N PHE A 2 22.24 8.15 -19.16
CA PHE A 2 23.33 8.37 -18.19
C PHE A 2 24.53 9.14 -18.77
N LEU A 3 25.00 8.78 -19.96
CA LEU A 3 26.12 9.46 -20.64
C LEU A 3 25.75 10.91 -21.03
N VAL A 4 24.54 11.11 -21.54
CA VAL A 4 24.01 12.46 -21.85
C VAL A 4 23.94 13.34 -20.60
N ALA A 5 23.47 12.78 -19.47
CA ALA A 5 23.41 13.49 -18.20
C ALA A 5 24.79 13.92 -17.66
N ARG A 6 25.85 13.16 -18.02
CA ARG A 6 27.26 13.48 -17.70
C ARG A 6 27.92 14.43 -18.70
N GLY A 7 27.28 14.73 -19.81
CA GLY A 7 27.87 15.54 -20.88
C GLY A 7 28.82 14.78 -21.83
N ASP A 8 28.87 13.45 -21.72
CA ASP A 8 29.72 12.60 -22.58
C ASP A 8 28.95 12.22 -23.86
N TYR A 9 28.73 13.23 -24.71
CA TYR A 9 27.88 13.10 -25.91
C TYR A 9 28.51 12.18 -26.96
N ASP A 10 29.83 12.10 -27.04
CA ASP A 10 30.52 11.27 -28.02
C ASP A 10 30.28 9.78 -27.74
N LYS A 11 30.47 9.36 -26.51
CA LYS A 11 30.16 7.98 -26.11
C LYS A 11 28.64 7.69 -26.14
N ALA A 12 27.81 8.66 -25.80
CA ALA A 12 26.37 8.52 -25.92
C ALA A 12 25.95 8.27 -27.37
N SER A 13 26.55 9.01 -28.33
CA SER A 13 26.33 8.83 -29.75
C SER A 13 26.74 7.45 -30.23
N GLN A 14 27.92 7.00 -29.83
CA GLN A 14 28.45 5.69 -30.23
C GLN A 14 27.56 4.55 -29.70
N VAL A 15 27.17 4.62 -28.40
CA VAL A 15 26.27 3.63 -27.79
C VAL A 15 24.91 3.61 -28.46
N LEU A 16 24.31 4.77 -28.75
CA LEU A 16 23.02 4.85 -29.44
C LEU A 16 23.12 4.26 -30.85
N TYR A 17 24.17 4.56 -31.60
CA TYR A 17 24.38 3.99 -32.94
C TYR A 17 24.55 2.47 -32.90
N ASP A 18 25.43 1.97 -32.04
CA ASP A 18 25.81 0.56 -31.97
C ASP A 18 24.66 -0.35 -31.47
N PHE A 19 23.83 0.13 -30.52
CA PHE A 19 22.76 -0.69 -29.88
C PHE A 19 21.36 -0.47 -30.45
N THR A 20 21.07 0.70 -31.02
CA THR A 20 19.69 1.02 -31.48
C THR A 20 19.59 1.19 -32.98
N GLY A 21 20.71 1.31 -33.69
CA GLY A 21 20.73 1.55 -35.15
C GLY A 21 20.11 2.88 -35.59
N ILE A 22 19.91 3.83 -34.66
CA ILE A 22 19.28 5.13 -34.95
C ILE A 22 20.23 5.97 -35.81
N ILE A 23 19.79 6.33 -37.01
CA ILE A 23 20.56 7.12 -37.97
C ILE A 23 20.72 8.56 -37.51
N ASN A 24 19.70 9.13 -36.84
CA ASN A 24 19.68 10.52 -36.35
C ASN A 24 20.01 10.61 -34.84
N VAL A 25 21.23 10.19 -34.49
CA VAL A 25 21.69 10.15 -33.09
C VAL A 25 21.67 11.52 -32.41
N ASN A 26 21.97 12.60 -33.14
CA ASN A 26 21.98 13.96 -32.59
C ASN A 26 20.59 14.42 -32.15
N LEU A 27 19.55 14.16 -32.94
CA LEU A 27 18.17 14.46 -32.55
C LEU A 27 17.75 13.69 -31.29
N LYS A 28 18.16 12.43 -31.20
CA LYS A 28 17.85 11.60 -30.01
C LYS A 28 18.60 12.09 -28.77
N ILE A 29 19.83 12.56 -28.91
CA ILE A 29 20.58 13.15 -27.80
C ILE A 29 19.92 14.45 -27.35
N GLU A 30 19.45 15.28 -28.27
CA GLU A 30 18.77 16.54 -27.96
C GLU A 30 17.41 16.32 -27.26
N GLU A 31 16.65 15.32 -27.69
CA GLU A 31 15.44 14.85 -27.03
C GLU A 31 15.72 14.35 -25.59
N ILE A 32 16.76 13.52 -25.43
CA ILE A 32 17.18 13.05 -24.10
C ILE A 32 17.63 14.23 -23.22
N ARG A 33 18.36 15.19 -23.78
CA ARG A 33 18.83 16.37 -23.08
C ARG A 33 17.68 17.25 -22.64
N SER A 34 16.74 17.53 -23.51
CA SER A 34 15.53 18.33 -23.17
C SER A 34 14.72 17.68 -22.06
N THR A 35 14.62 16.34 -22.10
CA THR A 35 13.96 15.55 -21.02
C THR A 35 14.72 15.65 -19.70
N ILE A 36 16.06 15.52 -19.70
CA ILE A 36 16.89 15.67 -18.50
C ILE A 36 16.83 17.09 -17.95
N ASP A 37 16.83 18.10 -18.80
CA ASP A 37 16.74 19.51 -18.36
C ASP A 37 15.35 19.86 -17.81
N SER A 38 14.28 19.20 -18.29
CA SER A 38 12.95 19.30 -17.69
C SER A 38 12.89 18.60 -16.32
N GLU A 39 13.49 17.42 -16.18
CA GLU A 39 13.58 16.67 -14.93
C GLU A 39 14.42 17.41 -13.85
N LYS A 40 15.51 18.10 -14.22
CA LYS A 40 16.32 18.91 -13.29
C LYS A 40 15.58 20.11 -12.68
N ARG A 41 14.45 20.49 -13.23
CA ARG A 41 13.59 21.58 -12.69
C ARG A 41 12.54 21.08 -11.71
N GLU A 42 12.50 19.77 -11.43
CA GLU A 42 11.59 19.23 -10.41
C GLU A 42 11.95 19.77 -9.02
N SER A 43 11.05 20.54 -8.44
CA SER A 43 11.20 21.10 -7.11
C SER A 43 10.05 20.68 -6.21
N LEU A 44 10.33 20.45 -4.94
CA LEU A 44 9.30 20.26 -3.92
C LEU A 44 8.29 21.43 -3.90
N SER A 45 8.69 22.61 -4.38
CA SER A 45 7.77 23.74 -4.57
C SER A 45 6.68 23.47 -5.61
N ASP A 46 6.90 22.58 -6.58
CA ASP A 46 5.93 22.21 -7.59
C ASP A 46 4.76 21.37 -7.03
N LEU A 47 4.93 20.80 -5.84
CA LEU A 47 3.87 20.13 -5.10
C LEU A 47 2.85 21.09 -4.49
N ARG A 48 3.22 22.38 -4.37
CA ARG A 48 2.35 23.41 -3.76
C ARG A 48 1.09 23.61 -4.57
N GLY A 49 -0.02 23.77 -3.86
CA GLY A 49 -1.35 23.99 -4.43
C GLY A 49 -2.32 24.61 -3.44
N ALA A 50 -3.54 24.83 -3.89
CA ALA A 50 -4.57 25.52 -3.12
C ALA A 50 -5.16 24.69 -1.96
N ALA A 51 -5.02 23.35 -2.01
CA ALA A 51 -5.57 22.45 -0.99
C ALA A 51 -4.59 22.28 0.18
N LEU A 52 -4.75 23.06 1.23
CA LEU A 52 -3.87 23.01 2.43
C LEU A 52 -2.37 23.04 2.08
N GLY A 53 -2.00 23.84 1.08
CA GLY A 53 -0.63 24.04 0.67
C GLY A 53 -0.07 23.01 -0.33
N LEU A 54 -0.80 21.96 -0.67
CA LEU A 54 -0.43 20.93 -1.66
C LEU A 54 -1.48 20.81 -2.77
N LYS A 55 -1.09 20.23 -3.90
CA LYS A 55 -2.03 19.88 -4.96
C LYS A 55 -2.99 18.78 -4.50
N PRO A 56 -4.27 18.79 -4.93
CA PRO A 56 -5.26 17.78 -4.53
C PRO A 56 -4.81 16.33 -4.79
N ILE A 57 -4.13 16.08 -5.91
CA ILE A 57 -3.62 14.76 -6.27
C ILE A 57 -2.57 14.24 -5.29
N VAL A 58 -1.75 15.13 -4.72
CA VAL A 58 -0.74 14.78 -3.71
C VAL A 58 -1.44 14.34 -2.41
N TRP A 59 -2.54 15.00 -2.03
CA TRP A 59 -3.36 14.59 -0.89
C TRP A 59 -4.01 13.23 -1.11
N VAL A 60 -4.45 12.91 -2.33
CA VAL A 60 -4.95 11.57 -2.66
C VAL A 60 -3.86 10.52 -2.42
N GLY A 61 -2.63 10.78 -2.86
CA GLY A 61 -1.50 9.89 -2.62
C GLY A 61 -1.14 9.72 -1.13
N ILE A 62 -1.11 10.82 -0.37
CA ILE A 62 -0.90 10.78 1.09
C ILE A 62 -1.98 9.94 1.76
N LEU A 63 -3.25 10.16 1.45
CA LEU A 63 -4.36 9.44 2.06
C LEU A 63 -4.38 7.97 1.69
N LEU A 64 -4.05 7.60 0.43
CA LEU A 64 -3.87 6.20 0.04
C LEU A 64 -2.79 5.52 0.89
N SER A 65 -1.65 6.18 1.06
CA SER A 65 -0.53 5.68 1.86
C SER A 65 -0.87 5.55 3.35
N VAL A 66 -1.60 6.51 3.90
CA VAL A 66 -2.07 6.48 5.28
C VAL A 66 -3.08 5.35 5.48
N PHE A 67 -4.09 5.24 4.63
CA PHE A 67 -5.09 4.16 4.73
C PHE A 67 -4.46 2.78 4.62
N GLN A 68 -3.45 2.60 3.74
CA GLN A 68 -2.74 1.33 3.61
C GLN A 68 -2.14 0.85 4.94
N GLN A 69 -1.73 1.76 5.81
CA GLN A 69 -1.16 1.42 7.12
C GLN A 69 -2.23 1.34 8.21
N PHE A 70 -3.21 2.24 8.18
CA PHE A 70 -4.24 2.35 9.22
C PHE A 70 -5.24 1.20 9.21
N VAL A 71 -5.29 0.37 8.17
CA VAL A 71 -6.00 -0.92 8.18
C VAL A 71 -5.30 -1.99 9.03
N GLY A 72 -4.09 -1.72 9.55
CA GLY A 72 -3.44 -2.55 10.55
C GLY A 72 -2.68 -3.77 10.02
N ILE A 73 -2.30 -3.79 8.72
CA ILE A 73 -1.59 -4.94 8.14
C ILE A 73 -0.31 -5.31 8.87
N ASN A 74 0.50 -4.31 9.21
CA ASN A 74 1.77 -4.54 9.90
C ASN A 74 1.58 -5.07 11.33
N VAL A 75 0.47 -4.73 11.97
CA VAL A 75 0.11 -5.28 13.29
C VAL A 75 -0.08 -6.79 13.23
N ILE A 76 -0.78 -7.28 12.21
CA ILE A 76 -1.00 -8.72 12.04
C ILE A 76 0.31 -9.46 11.84
N PHE A 77 1.30 -8.90 11.12
CA PHE A 77 2.59 -9.54 10.93
C PHE A 77 3.53 -9.37 12.13
N TYR A 78 3.66 -8.16 12.69
CA TYR A 78 4.59 -7.88 13.77
C TYR A 78 4.19 -8.55 15.09
N TYR A 79 2.89 -8.66 15.35
CA TYR A 79 2.33 -9.21 16.58
C TYR A 79 1.63 -10.54 16.36
N SER A 80 1.83 -11.20 15.21
CA SER A 80 1.17 -12.44 14.80
C SER A 80 1.26 -13.52 15.87
N THR A 81 2.47 -13.86 16.32
CA THR A 81 2.69 -14.90 17.31
C THR A 81 1.99 -14.58 18.64
N THR A 82 2.10 -13.31 19.09
CA THR A 82 1.43 -12.86 20.31
C THR A 82 -0.09 -12.97 20.17
N LEU A 83 -0.64 -12.56 19.02
CA LEU A 83 -2.06 -12.65 18.74
C LEU A 83 -2.57 -14.10 18.83
N TRP A 84 -1.89 -15.05 18.16
CA TRP A 84 -2.31 -16.44 18.14
C TRP A 84 -2.18 -17.12 19.50
N ARG A 85 -1.17 -16.76 20.27
CA ARG A 85 -1.05 -17.22 21.67
C ARG A 85 -2.20 -16.71 22.54
N THR A 86 -2.58 -15.45 22.38
CA THR A 86 -3.71 -14.85 23.09
C THR A 86 -5.04 -15.55 22.75
N VAL A 87 -5.17 -16.10 21.54
CA VAL A 87 -6.35 -16.86 21.09
C VAL A 87 -6.32 -18.31 21.55
N GLY A 88 -5.28 -18.74 22.30
CA GLY A 88 -5.17 -20.09 22.89
C GLY A 88 -4.37 -21.08 22.06
N PHE A 89 -3.67 -20.65 21.00
CA PHE A 89 -2.75 -21.53 20.27
C PHE A 89 -1.42 -21.69 21.01
N GLN A 90 -0.83 -22.89 20.93
CA GLN A 90 0.54 -23.11 21.39
C GLN A 90 1.54 -22.32 20.54
N GLU A 91 2.70 -22.04 21.09
CA GLU A 91 3.71 -21.21 20.39
C GLU A 91 4.17 -21.83 19.05
N SER A 92 4.32 -23.15 18.99
CA SER A 92 4.63 -23.89 17.75
C SER A 92 3.57 -23.70 16.66
N ASP A 93 2.29 -23.75 17.07
CA ASP A 93 1.17 -23.57 16.15
C ASP A 93 1.05 -22.12 15.68
N ALA A 94 1.26 -21.16 16.60
CA ALA A 94 1.28 -19.74 16.29
C ALA A 94 2.37 -19.39 15.25
N LEU A 95 3.56 -19.98 15.39
CA LEU A 95 4.64 -19.84 14.40
C LEU A 95 4.26 -20.44 13.04
N THR A 96 3.68 -21.65 13.05
CA THR A 96 3.23 -22.32 11.83
C THR A 96 2.15 -21.50 11.10
N ILE A 97 1.17 -20.98 11.83
CA ILE A 97 0.13 -20.09 11.28
C ILE A 97 0.77 -18.84 10.67
N THR A 98 1.74 -18.24 11.35
CA THR A 98 2.44 -17.05 10.85
C THR A 98 3.17 -17.33 9.54
N VAL A 99 3.83 -18.48 9.41
CA VAL A 99 4.49 -18.90 8.16
C VAL A 99 3.48 -19.11 7.04
N ILE A 100 2.38 -19.84 7.32
CA ILE A 100 1.30 -20.07 6.33
C ILE A 100 0.72 -18.74 5.86
N THR A 101 0.42 -17.83 6.78
CA THR A 101 -0.12 -16.50 6.47
C THR A 101 0.86 -15.70 5.61
N SER A 102 2.17 -15.77 5.89
CA SER A 102 3.20 -15.08 5.11
C SER A 102 3.33 -15.65 3.70
N VAL A 103 3.32 -16.98 3.55
CA VAL A 103 3.35 -17.64 2.23
C VAL A 103 2.08 -17.29 1.44
N THR A 104 0.92 -17.30 2.08
CA THR A 104 -0.36 -16.90 1.48
C THR A 104 -0.28 -15.46 0.97
N ASN A 105 0.26 -14.53 1.78
CA ASN A 105 0.42 -13.13 1.37
C ASN A 105 1.30 -12.99 0.11
N ILE A 106 2.39 -13.72 0.02
CA ILE A 106 3.27 -13.73 -1.16
C ILE A 106 2.49 -14.26 -2.38
N ALA A 107 1.81 -15.39 -2.24
CA ALA A 107 1.07 -16.02 -3.33
C ALA A 107 -0.04 -15.10 -3.89
N VAL A 108 -0.83 -14.47 -3.01
CA VAL A 108 -1.90 -13.57 -3.45
C VAL A 108 -1.36 -12.25 -4.01
N THR A 109 -0.18 -11.80 -3.56
CA THR A 109 0.49 -10.62 -4.15
C THR A 109 0.94 -10.89 -5.58
N ILE A 110 1.51 -12.09 -5.85
CA ILE A 110 1.86 -12.51 -7.21
C ILE A 110 0.59 -12.56 -8.08
N LEU A 111 -0.51 -13.13 -7.58
CA LEU A 111 -1.78 -13.16 -8.28
C LEU A 111 -2.31 -11.75 -8.57
N ALA A 112 -2.18 -10.83 -7.63
CA ALA A 112 -2.58 -9.43 -7.81
C ALA A 112 -1.83 -8.76 -8.97
N ILE A 113 -0.52 -8.97 -9.06
CA ILE A 113 0.31 -8.44 -10.16
C ILE A 113 -0.16 -8.95 -11.52
N LEU A 114 -0.59 -10.22 -11.61
CA LEU A 114 -1.11 -10.81 -12.85
C LEU A 114 -2.52 -10.31 -13.22
N LEU A 115 -3.30 -9.84 -12.24
CA LEU A 115 -4.68 -9.44 -12.42
C LEU A 115 -4.86 -7.92 -12.57
N VAL A 116 -3.92 -7.12 -12.09
CA VAL A 116 -4.06 -5.65 -12.01
C VAL A 116 -4.37 -5.01 -13.35
N ASP A 117 -3.73 -5.47 -14.42
CA ASP A 117 -3.94 -4.94 -15.77
C ASP A 117 -5.25 -5.45 -16.42
N LYS A 118 -5.78 -6.56 -15.93
CA LYS A 118 -7.05 -7.13 -16.44
C LYS A 118 -8.27 -6.53 -15.76
N VAL A 119 -8.22 -6.39 -14.45
CA VAL A 119 -9.36 -5.93 -13.62
C VAL A 119 -9.38 -4.41 -13.51
N GLY A 120 -8.24 -3.78 -13.28
CA GLY A 120 -8.11 -2.36 -13.00
C GLY A 120 -7.82 -2.07 -11.53
N ARG A 121 -7.22 -0.90 -11.27
CA ARG A 121 -6.72 -0.55 -9.93
C ARG A 121 -7.85 -0.22 -8.97
N ARG A 122 -8.79 0.60 -9.41
CA ARG A 122 -9.91 1.07 -8.56
C ARG A 122 -10.88 -0.05 -8.17
N PRO A 123 -11.36 -0.93 -9.06
CA PRO A 123 -12.22 -2.04 -8.68
C PRO A 123 -11.54 -3.00 -7.69
N MET A 124 -10.25 -3.29 -7.88
CA MET A 124 -9.50 -4.14 -6.97
C MET A 124 -9.37 -3.49 -5.59
N LEU A 125 -9.07 -2.18 -5.50
CA LEU A 125 -9.00 -1.48 -4.22
C LEU A 125 -10.36 -1.44 -3.51
N LEU A 126 -11.47 -1.25 -4.23
CA LEU A 126 -12.82 -1.30 -3.66
C LEU A 126 -13.16 -2.68 -3.10
N ALA A 127 -12.91 -3.73 -3.87
CA ALA A 127 -13.10 -5.11 -3.42
C ALA A 127 -12.23 -5.41 -2.19
N GLY A 128 -10.95 -5.02 -2.22
CA GLY A 128 -10.04 -5.17 -1.09
C GLY A 128 -10.53 -4.46 0.17
N SER A 129 -10.92 -3.19 0.07
CA SER A 129 -11.45 -2.43 1.19
C SER A 129 -12.72 -3.05 1.78
N PHE A 130 -13.62 -3.55 0.92
CA PHE A 130 -14.83 -4.25 1.37
C PHE A 130 -14.49 -5.52 2.16
N PHE A 131 -13.66 -6.41 1.60
CA PHE A 131 -13.29 -7.65 2.28
C PHE A 131 -12.45 -7.39 3.54
N MET A 132 -11.57 -6.40 3.54
CA MET A 132 -10.84 -5.98 4.75
C MET A 132 -11.79 -5.48 5.82
N THR A 133 -12.80 -4.67 5.47
CA THR A 133 -13.80 -4.18 6.44
C THR A 133 -14.57 -5.34 7.07
N VAL A 134 -15.04 -6.28 6.26
CA VAL A 134 -15.77 -7.46 6.74
C VAL A 134 -14.88 -8.32 7.64
N SER A 135 -13.66 -8.60 7.21
CA SER A 135 -12.72 -9.46 7.94
C SER A 135 -12.33 -8.84 9.29
N LEU A 136 -11.95 -7.57 9.31
CA LEU A 136 -11.59 -6.87 10.55
C LEU A 136 -12.80 -6.69 11.48
N GLY A 137 -13.97 -6.47 10.92
CA GLY A 137 -15.23 -6.42 11.67
C GLY A 137 -15.56 -7.77 12.32
N LEU A 138 -15.35 -8.89 11.60
CA LEU A 138 -15.50 -10.24 12.14
C LEU A 138 -14.47 -10.54 13.23
N MET A 139 -13.22 -10.08 13.08
CA MET A 139 -12.23 -10.19 14.14
C MET A 139 -12.65 -9.41 15.38
N ALA A 140 -13.07 -8.15 15.23
CA ALA A 140 -13.56 -7.33 16.34
C ALA A 140 -14.74 -7.99 17.03
N LEU A 141 -15.68 -8.55 16.27
CA LEU A 141 -16.82 -9.29 16.80
C LEU A 141 -16.37 -10.54 17.55
N ALA A 142 -15.47 -11.34 16.99
CA ALA A 142 -14.96 -12.54 17.65
C ALA A 142 -14.30 -12.20 19.00
N PHE A 143 -13.45 -11.17 19.03
CA PHE A 143 -12.79 -10.71 20.25
C PHE A 143 -13.75 -10.09 21.28
N SER A 144 -14.96 -9.68 20.90
CA SER A 144 -15.97 -9.21 21.85
C SER A 144 -16.52 -10.34 22.76
N PHE A 145 -16.33 -11.61 22.32
CA PHE A 145 -16.69 -12.79 23.09
C PHE A 145 -15.49 -13.43 23.81
N ALA A 146 -14.35 -12.74 23.84
CA ALA A 146 -13.17 -13.25 24.53
C ALA A 146 -13.36 -13.16 26.06
N ASN A 147 -12.95 -14.22 26.76
CA ASN A 147 -12.91 -14.26 28.22
C ASN A 147 -11.57 -13.69 28.69
N VAL A 148 -11.62 -12.73 29.61
CA VAL A 148 -10.43 -12.17 30.26
C VAL A 148 -10.39 -12.69 31.70
N SER A 149 -9.47 -13.58 31.99
CA SER A 149 -9.29 -14.16 33.32
C SER A 149 -7.81 -14.09 33.72
N GLY A 150 -7.52 -13.42 34.85
CA GLY A 150 -6.15 -13.35 35.38
C GLY A 150 -5.14 -12.61 34.49
N GLY A 151 -5.62 -11.75 33.56
CA GLY A 151 -4.78 -11.03 32.60
C GLY A 151 -4.48 -11.83 31.32
N GLU A 152 -4.98 -13.04 31.20
CA GLU A 152 -4.96 -13.83 29.96
C GLU A 152 -6.28 -13.66 29.21
N VAL A 153 -6.18 -13.43 27.91
CA VAL A 153 -7.33 -13.36 27.01
C VAL A 153 -7.46 -14.73 26.33
N THR A 154 -8.60 -15.39 26.52
CA THR A 154 -8.88 -16.67 25.89
C THR A 154 -10.10 -16.57 25.00
N LEU A 155 -10.06 -17.22 23.87
CA LEU A 155 -11.14 -17.23 22.90
C LEU A 155 -11.58 -18.68 22.65
N GLU A 156 -12.80 -19.01 23.08
CA GLU A 156 -13.36 -20.36 22.93
C GLU A 156 -14.03 -20.57 21.57
N ALA A 157 -14.29 -21.82 21.22
CA ALA A 157 -15.07 -22.15 20.03
C ALA A 157 -16.51 -21.61 20.17
N PRO A 158 -17.13 -21.10 19.11
CA PRO A 158 -16.66 -21.09 17.70
C PRO A 158 -15.80 -19.88 17.34
N TRP A 159 -15.53 -18.95 18.25
CA TRP A 159 -14.94 -17.65 17.94
C TRP A 159 -13.45 -17.72 17.60
N SER A 160 -12.70 -18.65 18.19
CA SER A 160 -11.27 -18.83 17.90
C SER A 160 -11.01 -19.20 16.42
N PRO A 161 -11.65 -20.22 15.83
CA PRO A 161 -11.50 -20.49 14.40
C PRO A 161 -12.07 -19.37 13.51
N ILE A 162 -13.12 -18.66 13.94
CA ILE A 162 -13.66 -17.50 13.20
C ILE A 162 -12.62 -16.39 13.13
N ALA A 163 -11.98 -16.04 14.24
CA ALA A 163 -10.91 -15.03 14.28
C ALA A 163 -9.73 -15.42 13.38
N LEU A 164 -9.32 -16.69 13.39
CA LEU A 164 -8.24 -17.21 12.55
C LEU A 164 -8.57 -17.08 11.06
N VAL A 165 -9.77 -17.50 10.65
CA VAL A 165 -10.21 -17.41 9.26
C VAL A 165 -10.35 -15.95 8.83
N ALA A 166 -10.92 -15.10 9.68
CA ALA A 166 -11.08 -13.68 9.40
C ALA A 166 -9.72 -12.97 9.23
N ALA A 167 -8.73 -13.28 10.08
CA ALA A 167 -7.39 -12.71 9.96
C ALA A 167 -6.71 -13.13 8.65
N ASN A 168 -6.81 -14.39 8.25
CA ASN A 168 -6.26 -14.85 6.98
C ASN A 168 -7.00 -14.26 5.78
N LEU A 169 -8.33 -14.12 5.86
CA LEU A 169 -9.12 -13.44 4.82
C LEU A 169 -8.71 -11.97 4.67
N PHE A 170 -8.44 -11.28 5.79
CA PHE A 170 -7.90 -9.93 5.74
C PHE A 170 -6.54 -9.87 5.03
N VAL A 171 -5.61 -10.79 5.33
CA VAL A 171 -4.30 -10.85 4.67
C VAL A 171 -4.44 -11.13 3.18
N VAL A 172 -5.33 -12.04 2.79
CA VAL A 172 -5.64 -12.30 1.38
C VAL A 172 -6.22 -11.07 0.70
N ALA A 173 -7.19 -10.40 1.32
CA ALA A 173 -7.81 -9.19 0.77
C ALA A 173 -6.79 -8.07 0.60
N PHE A 174 -5.93 -7.83 1.59
CA PHE A 174 -4.88 -6.83 1.53
C PHE A 174 -3.81 -7.18 0.50
N GLY A 175 -3.26 -8.38 0.55
CA GLY A 175 -2.16 -8.84 -0.32
C GLY A 175 -2.56 -8.92 -1.79
N ALA A 176 -3.83 -9.27 -2.07
CA ALA A 176 -4.37 -9.29 -3.43
C ALA A 176 -4.71 -7.89 -3.98
N THR A 177 -4.72 -6.85 -3.15
CA THR A 177 -5.20 -5.51 -3.57
C THR A 177 -4.31 -4.39 -3.03
N TRP A 178 -4.56 -3.92 -1.82
CA TRP A 178 -3.93 -2.74 -1.23
C TRP A 178 -2.40 -2.83 -1.12
N GLY A 179 -1.85 -4.02 -0.90
CA GLY A 179 -0.41 -4.24 -0.79
C GLY A 179 0.34 -3.72 -2.03
N PRO A 180 0.17 -4.34 -3.20
CA PRO A 180 0.87 -3.92 -4.41
C PRO A 180 0.22 -2.70 -5.09
N LEU A 181 -1.11 -2.56 -5.09
CA LEU A 181 -1.80 -1.59 -5.93
C LEU A 181 -1.59 -0.14 -5.53
N VAL A 182 -1.40 0.14 -4.24
CA VAL A 182 -1.13 1.52 -3.79
C VAL A 182 0.14 2.05 -4.45
N TRP A 183 1.21 1.25 -4.50
CA TRP A 183 2.47 1.66 -5.13
C TRP A 183 2.35 1.82 -6.64
N VAL A 184 1.62 0.91 -7.31
CA VAL A 184 1.33 1.02 -8.75
C VAL A 184 0.55 2.29 -9.03
N LEU A 185 -0.54 2.52 -8.29
CA LEU A 185 -1.40 3.68 -8.47
C LEU A 185 -0.65 5.00 -8.21
N LEU A 186 0.17 5.08 -7.14
CA LEU A 186 1.00 6.25 -6.87
C LEU A 186 1.98 6.53 -8.01
N GLY A 187 2.54 5.49 -8.64
CA GLY A 187 3.43 5.64 -9.80
C GLY A 187 2.71 6.13 -11.06
N GLU A 188 1.43 5.75 -11.23
CA GLU A 188 0.63 6.07 -12.41
C GLU A 188 -0.11 7.40 -12.31
N MET A 189 -0.60 7.77 -11.12
CA MET A 189 -1.48 8.93 -10.95
C MET A 189 -0.76 10.28 -10.89
N PHE A 190 0.54 10.30 -10.60
CA PHE A 190 1.27 11.57 -10.51
C PHE A 190 1.82 12.00 -11.86
N PRO A 191 1.56 13.25 -12.31
CA PRO A 191 2.19 13.83 -13.48
C PRO A 191 3.72 13.75 -13.40
N ASN A 192 4.37 13.56 -14.53
CA ASN A 192 5.84 13.40 -14.60
C ASN A 192 6.59 14.47 -13.82
N ARG A 193 6.15 15.75 -13.96
CA ARG A 193 6.76 16.94 -13.35
C ARG A 193 6.83 16.90 -11.82
N ILE A 194 5.92 16.19 -11.14
CA ILE A 194 5.86 16.18 -9.67
C ILE A 194 6.02 14.76 -9.09
N ARG A 195 6.15 13.74 -9.94
CA ARG A 195 6.07 12.33 -9.55
C ARG A 195 7.08 11.96 -8.46
N ALA A 196 8.35 12.29 -8.65
CA ALA A 196 9.38 11.91 -7.68
C ALA A 196 9.14 12.57 -6.31
N GLY A 197 8.83 13.87 -6.29
CA GLY A 197 8.51 14.58 -5.06
C GLY A 197 7.22 14.09 -4.39
N ALA A 198 6.17 13.84 -5.17
CA ALA A 198 4.89 13.34 -4.67
C ALA A 198 5.01 11.92 -4.10
N LEU A 199 5.75 11.02 -4.78
CA LEU A 199 6.07 9.68 -4.27
C LEU A 199 6.85 9.74 -2.96
N ALA A 200 7.85 10.62 -2.85
CA ALA A 200 8.62 10.79 -1.63
C ALA A 200 7.75 11.24 -0.45
N VAL A 201 6.84 12.21 -0.68
CA VAL A 201 5.91 12.69 0.35
C VAL A 201 4.91 11.60 0.74
N ALA A 202 4.34 10.87 -0.23
CA ALA A 202 3.41 9.77 0.03
C ALA A 202 4.09 8.63 0.81
N ALA A 203 5.32 8.27 0.43
CA ALA A 203 6.12 7.27 1.15
C ALA A 203 6.46 7.73 2.58
N ALA A 204 6.84 9.00 2.79
CA ALA A 204 7.08 9.54 4.11
C ALA A 204 5.81 9.47 4.98
N ALA A 205 4.65 9.86 4.44
CA ALA A 205 3.36 9.75 5.12
C ALA A 205 3.02 8.30 5.49
N GLN A 206 3.31 7.33 4.60
CA GLN A 206 3.13 5.91 4.86
C GLN A 206 3.97 5.43 6.05
N TRP A 207 5.26 5.76 6.10
CA TRP A 207 6.14 5.34 7.19
C TRP A 207 5.80 6.00 8.51
N VAL A 208 5.38 7.28 8.50
CA VAL A 208 4.84 7.96 9.69
C VAL A 208 3.58 7.25 10.18
N ALA A 209 2.64 6.92 9.28
CA ALA A 209 1.44 6.19 9.61
C ALA A 209 1.75 4.79 10.19
N ASN A 210 2.71 4.07 9.58
CA ASN A 210 3.18 2.76 10.07
C ASN A 210 3.75 2.88 11.49
N PHE A 211 4.58 3.89 11.74
CA PHE A 211 5.13 4.13 13.08
C PHE A 211 4.00 4.32 14.11
N PHE A 212 3.02 5.17 13.83
CA PHE A 212 1.90 5.41 14.74
C PHE A 212 1.09 4.13 15.01
N ILE A 213 0.72 3.38 13.98
CA ILE A 213 -0.05 2.15 14.12
C ILE A 213 0.72 1.10 14.90
N SER A 214 1.99 0.89 14.58
CA SER A 214 2.82 -0.14 15.23
C SER A 214 3.10 0.19 16.70
N THR A 215 3.31 1.46 17.04
CA THR A 215 3.60 1.89 18.42
C THR A 215 2.34 1.98 19.29
N THR A 216 1.18 2.27 18.72
CA THR A 216 -0.09 2.38 19.47
C THR A 216 -0.78 1.03 19.68
N PHE A 217 -0.50 0.01 18.88
CA PHE A 217 -1.15 -1.29 18.98
C PHE A 217 -1.02 -1.95 20.35
N PRO A 218 0.15 -2.00 21.01
CA PRO A 218 0.25 -2.57 22.35
C PRO A 218 -0.69 -1.91 23.36
N THR A 219 -0.84 -0.59 23.28
CA THR A 219 -1.78 0.17 24.12
C THR A 219 -3.23 -0.17 23.76
N PHE A 220 -3.58 -0.24 22.49
CA PHE A 220 -4.93 -0.61 22.05
C PHE A 220 -5.27 -2.05 22.45
N SER A 221 -4.36 -2.99 22.29
CA SER A 221 -4.57 -4.38 22.65
C SER A 221 -4.68 -4.59 24.17
N SER A 222 -3.98 -3.78 24.98
CA SER A 222 -4.11 -3.81 26.43
C SER A 222 -5.45 -3.28 26.93
N ILE A 223 -6.10 -2.35 26.20
CA ILE A 223 -7.45 -1.88 26.49
C ILE A 223 -8.45 -2.96 26.06
N SER A 224 -8.43 -3.35 24.80
CA SER A 224 -9.29 -4.39 24.23
C SER A 224 -8.90 -4.72 22.81
N LEU A 225 -8.77 -6.02 22.48
CA LEU A 225 -8.60 -6.47 21.09
C LEU A 225 -9.80 -6.12 20.22
N THR A 226 -11.02 -6.15 20.78
CA THR A 226 -12.23 -5.68 20.09
C THR A 226 -12.09 -4.22 19.65
N PHE A 227 -11.60 -3.36 20.54
CA PHE A 227 -11.36 -1.96 20.21
C PHE A 227 -10.31 -1.80 19.12
N ALA A 228 -9.16 -2.51 19.23
CA ALA A 228 -8.08 -2.43 18.27
C ALA A 228 -8.54 -2.83 16.86
N TYR A 229 -9.18 -3.98 16.71
CA TYR A 229 -9.65 -4.47 15.40
C TYR A 229 -10.87 -3.69 14.90
N GLY A 230 -11.72 -3.21 15.79
CA GLY A 230 -12.81 -2.28 15.45
C GLY A 230 -12.31 -0.97 14.88
N PHE A 231 -11.24 -0.40 15.45
CA PHE A 231 -10.58 0.78 14.94
C PHE A 231 -10.05 0.54 13.51
N TYR A 232 -9.36 -0.57 13.26
CA TYR A 232 -8.87 -0.90 11.91
C TYR A 232 -10.01 -1.18 10.92
N ALA A 233 -11.10 -1.79 11.36
CA ALA A 233 -12.29 -2.00 10.53
C ALA A 233 -12.94 -0.68 10.09
N VAL A 234 -13.00 0.32 10.97
CA VAL A 234 -13.46 1.66 10.62
C VAL A 234 -12.57 2.30 9.57
N PHE A 235 -11.24 2.20 9.70
CA PHE A 235 -10.33 2.72 8.68
C PHE A 235 -10.43 1.97 7.36
N ALA A 236 -10.67 0.66 7.36
CA ALA A 236 -10.95 -0.10 6.16
C ALA A 236 -12.25 0.38 5.48
N LEU A 237 -13.30 0.66 6.23
CA LEU A 237 -14.53 1.24 5.70
C LEU A 237 -14.32 2.66 5.15
N LEU A 238 -13.58 3.49 5.87
CA LEU A 238 -13.21 4.83 5.38
C LEU A 238 -12.37 4.76 4.12
N SER A 239 -11.47 3.79 4.00
CA SER A 239 -10.70 3.56 2.78
C SER A 239 -11.60 3.17 1.60
N LEU A 240 -12.64 2.35 1.83
CA LEU A 240 -13.65 2.02 0.82
C LEU A 240 -14.35 3.28 0.29
N LEU A 241 -14.83 4.12 1.20
CA LEU A 241 -15.50 5.38 0.84
C LEU A 241 -14.53 6.33 0.12
N PHE A 242 -13.31 6.44 0.61
CA PHE A 242 -12.28 7.27 -0.02
C PHE A 242 -11.97 6.82 -1.45
N VAL A 243 -11.74 5.53 -1.68
CA VAL A 243 -11.50 5.00 -3.03
C VAL A 243 -12.72 5.23 -3.92
N PHE A 244 -13.92 5.02 -3.39
CA PHE A 244 -15.15 5.22 -4.16
C PHE A 244 -15.32 6.66 -4.64
N PHE A 245 -15.04 7.67 -3.81
CA PHE A 245 -15.30 9.07 -4.14
C PHE A 245 -14.10 9.82 -4.72
N ARG A 246 -12.87 9.40 -4.44
CA ARG A 246 -11.67 10.22 -4.69
C ARG A 246 -10.60 9.57 -5.57
N VAL A 247 -10.58 8.25 -5.67
CA VAL A 247 -9.54 7.57 -6.45
C VAL A 247 -10.03 7.34 -7.88
N PRO A 248 -9.33 7.90 -8.88
CA PRO A 248 -9.64 7.65 -10.28
C PRO A 248 -9.18 6.23 -10.70
N GLU A 249 -9.79 5.71 -11.77
CA GLU A 249 -9.26 4.53 -12.44
C GLU A 249 -8.14 4.95 -13.39
N THR A 250 -7.01 4.27 -13.28
CA THR A 250 -5.83 4.56 -14.12
C THR A 250 -5.64 3.57 -15.25
N LYS A 251 -6.36 2.42 -15.22
CA LYS A 251 -6.26 1.40 -16.26
C LYS A 251 -6.53 1.96 -17.64
N GLY A 252 -5.55 1.77 -18.55
CA GLY A 252 -5.68 2.15 -19.95
C GLY A 252 -5.64 3.65 -20.24
N LYS A 253 -5.28 4.49 -19.25
CA LYS A 253 -5.07 5.92 -19.43
C LYS A 253 -3.59 6.20 -19.63
N GLU A 254 -3.28 7.04 -20.58
CA GLU A 254 -1.93 7.59 -20.73
C GLU A 254 -1.66 8.63 -19.63
N LEU A 255 -0.39 8.80 -19.26
CA LEU A 255 0.02 9.73 -18.19
C LEU A 255 -0.36 11.18 -18.50
N GLU A 256 -0.40 11.53 -19.79
CA GLU A 256 -0.80 12.82 -20.30
C GLU A 256 -2.31 13.11 -20.14
N GLU A 257 -3.15 12.05 -20.05
CA GLU A 257 -4.60 12.20 -19.82
C GLU A 257 -4.94 12.37 -18.33
N MET A 258 -3.95 12.26 -17.45
CA MET A 258 -4.12 12.39 -15.99
C MET A 258 -3.82 13.83 -15.51
N GLU A 259 -3.37 14.73 -16.41
CA GLU A 259 -3.22 16.15 -16.15
C GLU A 259 -4.56 16.87 -16.34
#